data_683ba9c8f6abfe20cea5577945ce7a5a
#
_entry.id   683ba9c8f6abfe20cea5577945ce7a5a
#
_cell.length_a   1.000
_cell.length_b   1.000
_cell.length_c   1.000
_cell.angle_alpha   90.00
_cell.angle_beta   90.00
_cell.angle_gamma   90.00
#
_symmetry.space_group_name_H-M   'P 1'
#
loop_
_entity.id
_entity.type
_entity.pdbx_description
1 polymer ?
#
loop_
_entity_poly.entity_id
_entity_poly.type
_entity_poly.pdbx_seq_one_letter_code
_entity_poly.pdbx_strand_id
1 'polypeptide(L)'
;MTIQELKHLRESEDRVEFKEAKKNYPFNGGSHTAQEDRRKCFLGYIVALANEGGGFLVLGMADKHPHQAVGSDFGKGKLGALEDQVYSRLAIRIRLEELVEEGLRVVVAQIPSRPIGKTLKYEGVPLMRTGESLRNMCDEELFAILSEQEPDFSEKICKDLTTDDLDGDAIRKMMEAYSKKQDNPQFLTLPHSQVLTDLGLVKSNQVTYAALILVGKKESIKKHLPQASIQLEYRNSHTQINFDSRVIFSEPYFVAIDNVWGTINQRNGKIPVQEGPYIFDIPFFNKEVIREAINNTVAHRDYRKTSEVVIKQYPNHMVISNPGGFPLGVTLENLLTVNSTPRNRLLADVLAKTGVVERSGQGVDKIYYQTVSEGKPEPDYSHSDNFQVELRLSAMVEEKAFSLFIRHIQENRKDDEKLGVQEVLALNRIRKETYKNEVNNEIIKKLIKEGLVERVGKTNSQKLILGKEYYVFTDKKGEYSLEKQIDNDQVVMMILRHLQEFNKAKMGDFESLLKPFMTRNQISYLIGQLVEKGILDKEGQYKGTTYFQGKKMKENSEFFSRVMQLGLEEMKKRGEYPV
;
A
#
# COMPACT_ATOMS: atom_id res chain seq x y z
N MET A 1 12.72 -37.22 -11.82
CA MET A 1 14.16 -37.52 -11.96
C MET A 1 14.44 -38.83 -11.24
N THR A 2 15.23 -39.75 -11.83
CA THR A 2 15.60 -41.03 -11.22
C THR A 2 16.98 -40.95 -10.57
N ILE A 3 17.32 -41.88 -9.66
CA ILE A 3 18.65 -41.93 -9.03
C ILE A 3 19.74 -42.18 -10.07
N GLN A 4 19.44 -42.94 -11.13
CA GLN A 4 20.40 -43.17 -12.22
C GLN A 4 20.71 -41.89 -13.01
N GLU A 5 19.70 -41.07 -13.27
CA GLU A 5 19.91 -39.73 -13.88
C GLU A 5 20.76 -38.85 -12.98
N LEU A 6 20.51 -38.84 -11.66
CA LEU A 6 21.30 -38.08 -10.69
C LEU A 6 22.79 -38.46 -10.68
N LYS A 7 23.14 -39.75 -10.84
CA LYS A 7 24.53 -40.26 -10.87
C LYS A 7 25.35 -39.69 -12.02
N HIS A 8 24.71 -39.19 -13.08
CA HIS A 8 25.37 -38.64 -14.27
C HIS A 8 25.51 -37.12 -14.21
N LEU A 9 24.88 -36.43 -13.24
CA LEU A 9 24.96 -34.98 -13.09
C LEU A 9 26.30 -34.55 -12.50
N ARG A 10 26.77 -33.35 -12.90
CA ARG A 10 28.01 -32.73 -12.42
C ARG A 10 27.67 -31.42 -11.71
N GLU A 11 28.15 -31.25 -10.49
CA GLU A 11 27.85 -30.09 -9.64
C GLU A 11 28.20 -28.75 -10.30
N SER A 12 29.27 -28.72 -11.08
CA SER A 12 29.72 -27.50 -11.75
C SER A 12 28.92 -27.13 -13.01
N GLU A 13 28.26 -28.09 -13.66
CA GLU A 13 27.62 -27.90 -14.96
C GLU A 13 26.11 -27.92 -14.86
N ASP A 14 25.54 -28.77 -13.98
CA ASP A 14 24.11 -29.09 -13.95
C ASP A 14 23.33 -28.38 -12.83
N ARG A 15 23.93 -27.43 -12.13
CA ARG A 15 23.31 -26.71 -10.99
C ARG A 15 22.73 -27.66 -9.95
N VAL A 16 23.48 -28.68 -9.63
CA VAL A 16 23.16 -29.67 -8.61
C VAL A 16 24.15 -29.56 -7.46
N GLU A 17 23.72 -29.92 -6.27
CA GLU A 17 24.57 -30.04 -5.08
C GLU A 17 24.26 -31.38 -4.42
N PHE A 18 25.28 -32.18 -4.18
CA PHE A 18 25.16 -33.48 -3.49
C PHE A 18 25.67 -33.38 -2.06
N LYS A 19 24.94 -33.98 -1.14
CA LYS A 19 25.33 -34.11 0.27
C LYS A 19 24.98 -35.51 0.77
N GLU A 20 25.93 -36.15 1.43
CA GLU A 20 25.69 -37.45 2.05
C GLU A 20 24.52 -37.37 3.05
N ALA A 21 24.47 -36.38 3.90
CA ALA A 21 23.35 -36.08 4.79
C ALA A 21 22.78 -37.32 5.52
N LYS A 22 23.64 -38.29 5.88
CA LYS A 22 23.25 -39.61 6.43
C LYS A 22 22.41 -39.48 7.68
N LYS A 23 22.86 -38.63 8.65
CA LYS A 23 22.19 -38.39 9.93
C LYS A 23 22.30 -36.94 10.35
N ASN A 24 21.19 -36.41 10.91
CA ASN A 24 21.17 -35.09 11.52
C ASN A 24 21.61 -33.92 10.63
N TYR A 25 21.38 -34.00 9.31
CA TYR A 25 21.67 -32.87 8.43
C TYR A 25 20.87 -31.63 8.84
N PRO A 26 21.50 -30.47 9.09
CA PRO A 26 20.81 -29.33 9.67
C PRO A 26 19.88 -28.67 8.64
N PHE A 27 18.62 -28.49 9.05
CA PHE A 27 17.66 -27.68 8.28
C PHE A 27 18.03 -26.19 8.32
N ASN A 28 18.39 -25.69 9.51
CA ASN A 28 18.90 -24.34 9.76
C ASN A 28 20.20 -24.43 10.55
N GLY A 29 20.98 -23.37 10.59
CA GLY A 29 22.32 -23.37 11.16
C GLY A 29 22.45 -23.62 12.66
N GLY A 30 21.33 -23.75 13.36
CA GLY A 30 21.36 -24.03 14.80
C GLY A 30 22.13 -22.98 15.61
N SER A 31 22.81 -23.44 16.66
CA SER A 31 23.55 -22.60 17.63
C SER A 31 25.06 -22.52 17.37
N HIS A 32 25.55 -22.83 16.17
CA HIS A 32 26.95 -22.67 15.84
C HIS A 32 27.39 -21.20 16.03
N THR A 33 28.55 -21.02 16.69
CA THR A 33 29.09 -19.69 16.99
C THR A 33 29.64 -18.99 15.75
N ALA A 34 30.29 -19.73 14.85
CA ALA A 34 30.76 -19.18 13.58
C ALA A 34 29.62 -19.02 12.58
N GLN A 35 29.44 -17.81 12.07
CA GLN A 35 28.36 -17.46 11.15
C GLN A 35 28.44 -18.24 9.84
N GLU A 36 29.64 -18.51 9.35
CA GLU A 36 29.88 -19.29 8.14
C GLU A 36 29.41 -20.74 8.29
N ASP A 37 29.61 -21.35 9.44
CA ASP A 37 29.19 -22.72 9.70
C ASP A 37 27.68 -22.83 9.88
N ARG A 38 27.03 -21.82 10.45
CA ARG A 38 25.55 -21.75 10.51
C ARG A 38 24.91 -21.76 9.14
N ARG A 39 25.58 -21.22 8.14
CA ARG A 39 25.06 -21.13 6.76
C ARG A 39 25.17 -22.43 5.99
N LYS A 40 26.06 -23.36 6.41
CA LYS A 40 26.21 -24.70 5.82
C LYS A 40 25.07 -25.63 6.24
N CYS A 41 23.86 -25.29 5.83
CA CYS A 41 22.62 -25.99 6.18
C CYS A 41 21.68 -26.03 4.97
N PHE A 42 20.58 -26.75 5.10
CA PHE A 42 19.59 -26.89 4.02
C PHE A 42 19.10 -25.55 3.46
N LEU A 43 18.74 -24.60 4.35
CA LEU A 43 18.31 -23.26 3.92
C LEU A 43 19.42 -22.46 3.20
N GLY A 44 20.66 -22.56 3.66
CA GLY A 44 21.80 -21.87 3.02
C GLY A 44 22.06 -22.36 1.61
N TYR A 45 22.05 -23.67 1.37
CA TYR A 45 22.20 -24.23 0.02
C TYR A 45 21.00 -23.91 -0.88
N ILE A 46 19.78 -23.87 -0.36
CA ILE A 46 18.61 -23.40 -1.12
C ILE A 46 18.82 -21.96 -1.61
N VAL A 47 19.28 -21.07 -0.74
CA VAL A 47 19.53 -19.67 -1.09
C VAL A 47 20.61 -19.55 -2.16
N ALA A 48 21.71 -20.29 -2.02
CA ALA A 48 22.79 -20.24 -3.00
C ALA A 48 22.33 -20.76 -4.38
N LEU A 49 21.73 -21.93 -4.43
CA LEU A 49 21.22 -22.51 -5.69
C LEU A 49 20.17 -21.61 -6.35
N ALA A 50 19.24 -21.04 -5.58
CA ALA A 50 18.25 -20.12 -6.11
C ALA A 50 18.91 -18.84 -6.70
N ASN A 51 19.93 -18.29 -6.04
CA ASN A 51 20.69 -17.14 -6.54
C ASN A 51 21.49 -17.46 -7.82
N GLU A 52 21.92 -18.69 -7.99
CA GLU A 52 22.59 -19.20 -9.20
C GLU A 52 21.62 -19.51 -10.36
N GLY A 53 20.31 -19.31 -10.15
CA GLY A 53 19.30 -19.54 -11.19
C GLY A 53 18.47 -20.81 -11.01
N GLY A 54 18.45 -21.36 -9.80
CA GLY A 54 17.74 -22.58 -9.45
C GLY A 54 18.58 -23.85 -9.66
N GLY A 55 18.06 -25.01 -9.30
CA GLY A 55 18.75 -26.29 -9.43
C GLY A 55 18.22 -27.36 -8.48
N PHE A 56 19.08 -28.30 -8.12
CA PHE A 56 18.73 -29.43 -7.26
C PHE A 56 19.70 -29.55 -6.09
N LEU A 57 19.16 -29.75 -4.89
CA LEU A 57 19.94 -30.17 -3.73
C LEU A 57 19.55 -31.63 -3.43
N VAL A 58 20.53 -32.52 -3.50
CA VAL A 58 20.35 -33.97 -3.36
C VAL A 58 20.97 -34.43 -2.04
N LEU A 59 20.15 -34.98 -1.16
CA LEU A 59 20.56 -35.47 0.15
C LEU A 59 20.49 -37.01 0.20
N GLY A 60 21.53 -37.66 0.62
CA GLY A 60 21.65 -39.13 0.67
C GLY A 60 22.45 -39.74 -0.47
N MET A 61 23.22 -38.91 -1.21
CA MET A 61 24.18 -39.37 -2.19
C MET A 61 25.58 -38.84 -1.86
N ALA A 62 26.61 -39.59 -2.24
CA ALA A 62 28.01 -39.22 -2.00
C ALA A 62 28.39 -37.97 -2.83
N ASP A 63 29.18 -37.06 -2.23
CA ASP A 63 29.64 -35.83 -2.88
C ASP A 63 30.55 -36.13 -4.08
N LYS A 64 31.27 -37.25 -4.04
CA LYS A 64 32.19 -37.66 -5.10
C LYS A 64 31.50 -38.45 -6.21
N HIS A 65 31.74 -38.06 -7.46
CA HIS A 65 31.30 -38.81 -8.64
C HIS A 65 31.77 -40.29 -8.54
N PRO A 66 30.93 -41.29 -8.85
CA PRO A 66 29.62 -41.26 -9.53
C PRO A 66 28.43 -41.11 -8.57
N HIS A 67 28.54 -40.36 -7.47
CA HIS A 67 27.47 -40.01 -6.55
C HIS A 67 26.62 -41.22 -6.11
N GLN A 68 27.26 -42.20 -5.48
CA GLN A 68 26.55 -43.41 -5.00
C GLN A 68 25.53 -43.04 -3.92
N ALA A 69 24.37 -43.70 -3.93
CA ALA A 69 23.39 -43.59 -2.87
C ALA A 69 23.97 -44.08 -1.54
N VAL A 70 23.88 -43.30 -0.47
CA VAL A 70 24.35 -43.64 0.87
C VAL A 70 23.22 -43.55 1.92
N GLY A 71 22.06 -43.04 1.50
CA GLY A 71 20.88 -42.90 2.32
C GLY A 71 20.86 -41.68 3.24
N SER A 72 19.69 -41.07 3.47
CA SER A 72 19.49 -39.92 4.33
C SER A 72 18.27 -40.07 5.22
N ASP A 73 18.37 -39.61 6.48
CA ASP A 73 17.26 -39.47 7.43
C ASP A 73 16.56 -38.11 7.36
N PHE A 74 17.06 -37.17 6.53
CA PHE A 74 16.59 -35.82 6.47
C PHE A 74 15.09 -35.74 6.17
N GLY A 75 14.35 -35.04 7.02
CA GLY A 75 12.91 -34.78 6.83
C GLY A 75 12.01 -36.01 6.71
N LYS A 76 12.44 -37.19 7.19
CA LYS A 76 11.66 -38.43 7.12
C LYS A 76 10.25 -38.24 7.68
N GLY A 77 9.22 -38.45 6.83
CA GLY A 77 7.81 -38.30 7.18
C GLY A 77 7.34 -36.84 7.37
N LYS A 78 8.14 -35.82 7.02
CA LYS A 78 7.83 -34.39 7.27
C LYS A 78 8.14 -33.49 6.06
N LEU A 79 8.29 -34.04 4.85
CA LEU A 79 8.74 -33.26 3.68
C LEU A 79 7.81 -32.06 3.38
N GLY A 80 6.48 -32.24 3.41
CA GLY A 80 5.55 -31.12 3.19
C GLY A 80 5.67 -30.01 4.23
N ALA A 81 5.88 -30.38 5.51
CA ALA A 81 6.10 -29.38 6.57
C ALA A 81 7.42 -28.61 6.38
N LEU A 82 8.45 -29.24 5.78
CA LEU A 82 9.70 -28.56 5.45
C LEU A 82 9.53 -27.62 4.27
N GLU A 83 8.74 -27.95 3.25
CA GLU A 83 8.38 -27.07 2.14
C GLU A 83 7.70 -25.79 2.66
N ASP A 84 6.74 -25.93 3.57
CA ASP A 84 6.04 -24.80 4.20
C ASP A 84 7.01 -23.93 5.03
N GLN A 85 7.95 -24.55 5.77
CA GLN A 85 8.97 -23.82 6.52
C GLN A 85 9.96 -23.07 5.62
N VAL A 86 10.33 -23.63 4.46
CA VAL A 86 11.16 -22.93 3.48
C VAL A 86 10.40 -21.72 2.95
N TYR A 87 9.13 -21.90 2.57
CA TYR A 87 8.30 -20.80 2.08
C TYR A 87 8.17 -19.67 3.10
N SER A 88 7.89 -20.00 4.36
CA SER A 88 7.73 -18.99 5.42
C SER A 88 9.02 -18.20 5.71
N ARG A 89 10.20 -18.79 5.49
CA ARG A 89 11.49 -18.17 5.81
C ARG A 89 12.16 -17.47 4.62
N LEU A 90 11.98 -18.01 3.42
CA LEU A 90 12.69 -17.59 2.21
C LEU A 90 11.77 -17.02 1.12
N ALA A 91 10.45 -17.10 1.31
CA ALA A 91 9.42 -16.68 0.35
C ALA A 91 9.57 -17.33 -1.06
N ILE A 92 10.14 -18.53 -1.13
CA ILE A 92 10.21 -19.35 -2.35
C ILE A 92 9.57 -20.72 -2.12
N ARG A 93 8.96 -21.25 -3.17
CA ARG A 93 8.37 -22.60 -3.14
C ARG A 93 9.36 -23.58 -3.74
N ILE A 94 9.78 -24.55 -2.96
CA ILE A 94 10.55 -25.69 -3.40
C ILE A 94 9.65 -26.91 -3.50
N ARG A 95 10.12 -27.95 -4.18
CA ARG A 95 9.47 -29.27 -4.20
C ARG A 95 10.45 -30.32 -3.69
N LEU A 96 10.03 -31.11 -2.71
CA LEU A 96 10.80 -32.20 -2.13
C LEU A 96 10.26 -33.54 -2.64
N GLU A 97 11.12 -34.35 -3.21
CA GLU A 97 10.79 -35.72 -3.66
C GLU A 97 11.66 -36.73 -2.92
N GLU A 98 11.07 -37.86 -2.57
CA GLU A 98 11.75 -38.99 -1.97
C GLU A 98 11.94 -40.09 -3.01
N LEU A 99 13.19 -40.50 -3.20
CA LEU A 99 13.57 -41.62 -4.09
C LEU A 99 14.20 -42.71 -3.21
N VAL A 100 14.04 -43.96 -3.63
CA VAL A 100 14.63 -45.12 -2.94
C VAL A 100 15.33 -46.04 -3.96
N GLU A 101 16.60 -46.36 -3.70
CA GLU A 101 17.38 -47.32 -4.48
C GLU A 101 18.03 -48.32 -3.49
N GLU A 102 17.80 -49.61 -3.68
CA GLU A 102 18.34 -50.68 -2.81
C GLU A 102 18.08 -50.46 -1.31
N GLY A 103 16.94 -49.88 -0.96
CA GLY A 103 16.59 -49.55 0.43
C GLY A 103 17.23 -48.28 0.97
N LEU A 104 18.07 -47.60 0.20
CA LEU A 104 18.69 -46.33 0.54
C LEU A 104 17.79 -45.16 0.10
N ARG A 105 17.44 -44.32 1.04
CA ARG A 105 16.57 -43.17 0.83
C ARG A 105 17.37 -41.92 0.38
N VAL A 106 16.96 -41.33 -0.71
CA VAL A 106 17.52 -40.07 -1.27
C VAL A 106 16.41 -39.03 -1.30
N VAL A 107 16.71 -37.81 -0.85
CA VAL A 107 15.77 -36.68 -0.91
C VAL A 107 16.30 -35.68 -1.93
N VAL A 108 15.46 -35.33 -2.91
CA VAL A 108 15.77 -34.36 -3.95
C VAL A 108 14.93 -33.11 -3.71
N ALA A 109 15.59 -31.97 -3.49
CA ALA A 109 14.95 -30.67 -3.45
C ALA A 109 15.08 -29.97 -4.80
N GLN A 110 13.98 -29.76 -5.47
CA GLN A 110 13.93 -28.93 -6.67
C GLN A 110 13.74 -27.47 -6.27
N ILE A 111 14.71 -26.64 -6.59
CA ILE A 111 14.81 -25.23 -6.17
C ILE A 111 14.61 -24.34 -7.40
N PRO A 112 13.62 -23.43 -7.38
CA PRO A 112 13.42 -22.49 -8.48
C PRO A 112 14.51 -21.42 -8.49
N SER A 113 14.66 -20.74 -9.63
CA SER A 113 15.45 -19.52 -9.71
C SER A 113 14.86 -18.43 -8.81
N ARG A 114 15.73 -17.60 -8.22
CA ARG A 114 15.33 -16.35 -7.62
C ARG A 114 14.57 -15.45 -8.61
N PRO A 115 13.75 -14.50 -8.12
CA PRO A 115 13.19 -13.46 -8.99
C PRO A 115 14.30 -12.64 -9.66
N ILE A 116 14.06 -12.21 -10.91
CA ILE A 116 14.98 -11.36 -11.67
C ILE A 116 15.26 -10.08 -10.87
N GLY A 117 16.55 -9.69 -10.79
CA GLY A 117 17.02 -8.50 -10.10
C GLY A 117 16.85 -8.50 -8.58
N LYS A 118 16.50 -9.64 -7.98
CA LYS A 118 16.43 -9.81 -6.51
C LYS A 118 17.35 -10.95 -6.08
N THR A 119 18.07 -10.76 -4.98
CA THR A 119 18.82 -11.83 -4.32
C THR A 119 18.01 -12.41 -3.19
N LEU A 120 18.08 -13.72 -3.00
CA LEU A 120 17.67 -14.35 -1.76
C LEU A 120 18.77 -14.22 -0.72
N LYS A 121 18.37 -14.11 0.54
CA LYS A 121 19.30 -13.96 1.67
C LYS A 121 18.99 -14.98 2.75
N TYR A 122 20.04 -15.50 3.37
CA TYR A 122 19.94 -16.28 4.59
C TYR A 122 20.77 -15.60 5.68
N GLU A 123 20.18 -15.40 6.86
CA GLU A 123 20.76 -14.58 7.93
C GLU A 123 21.25 -13.19 7.44
N GLY A 124 20.45 -12.54 6.60
CA GLY A 124 20.73 -11.19 6.06
C GLY A 124 21.75 -11.13 4.94
N VAL A 125 22.37 -12.24 4.53
CA VAL A 125 23.46 -12.28 3.53
C VAL A 125 23.05 -13.08 2.29
N PRO A 126 23.29 -12.55 1.07
CA PRO A 126 23.13 -13.31 -0.15
C PRO A 126 24.28 -14.31 -0.28
N LEU A 127 23.95 -15.57 -0.57
CA LEU A 127 24.90 -16.67 -0.69
C LEU A 127 25.02 -17.15 -2.12
N MET A 128 26.24 -17.59 -2.48
CA MET A 128 26.57 -18.30 -3.73
C MET A 128 27.44 -19.51 -3.40
N ARG A 129 27.66 -20.38 -4.38
CA ARG A 129 28.61 -21.48 -4.25
C ARG A 129 29.93 -21.15 -4.97
N THR A 130 30.99 -21.74 -4.52
CA THR A 130 32.27 -21.88 -5.27
C THR A 130 32.69 -23.33 -5.14
N GLY A 131 32.49 -24.11 -6.19
CA GLY A 131 32.57 -25.55 -6.09
C GLY A 131 31.54 -26.08 -5.07
N GLU A 132 31.98 -26.88 -4.10
CA GLU A 132 31.17 -27.49 -3.04
C GLU A 132 30.94 -26.56 -1.81
N SER A 133 31.53 -25.37 -1.81
CA SER A 133 31.54 -24.48 -0.64
C SER A 133 30.60 -23.30 -0.79
N LEU A 134 29.81 -23.04 0.25
CA LEU A 134 29.01 -21.83 0.38
C LEU A 134 29.90 -20.62 0.72
N ARG A 135 29.67 -19.52 0.05
CA ARG A 135 30.30 -18.23 0.32
C ARG A 135 29.31 -17.07 0.24
N ASN A 136 29.72 -15.94 0.77
CA ASN A 136 28.99 -14.70 0.53
C ASN A 136 29.13 -14.32 -0.95
N MET A 137 28.05 -13.78 -1.50
CA MET A 137 28.06 -13.19 -2.84
C MET A 137 29.00 -11.98 -2.85
N CYS A 138 29.84 -11.83 -3.88
CA CYS A 138 30.67 -10.65 -4.04
C CYS A 138 29.86 -9.46 -4.61
N ASP A 139 30.44 -8.26 -4.52
CA ASP A 139 29.73 -7.03 -4.96
C ASP A 139 29.45 -7.03 -6.46
N GLU A 140 30.33 -7.61 -7.29
CA GLU A 140 30.15 -7.72 -8.74
C GLU A 140 28.96 -8.64 -9.08
N GLU A 141 28.85 -9.80 -8.41
CA GLU A 141 27.72 -10.73 -8.58
C GLU A 141 26.42 -10.11 -8.10
N LEU A 142 26.45 -9.42 -6.96
CA LEU A 142 25.31 -8.69 -6.42
C LEU A 142 24.88 -7.59 -7.40
N PHE A 143 25.82 -6.80 -7.92
CA PHE A 143 25.55 -5.77 -8.90
C PHE A 143 24.98 -6.35 -10.20
N ALA A 144 25.54 -7.44 -10.70
CA ALA A 144 25.05 -8.13 -11.90
C ALA A 144 23.57 -8.56 -11.73
N ILE A 145 23.25 -9.16 -10.59
CA ILE A 145 21.87 -9.57 -10.28
C ILE A 145 20.93 -8.37 -10.13
N LEU A 146 21.33 -7.34 -9.38
CA LEU A 146 20.52 -6.15 -9.16
C LEU A 146 20.33 -5.31 -10.44
N SER A 147 21.25 -5.44 -11.39
CA SER A 147 21.20 -4.78 -12.71
C SER A 147 20.38 -5.55 -13.75
N GLU A 148 19.94 -6.77 -13.44
CA GLU A 148 19.10 -7.53 -14.35
C GLU A 148 17.78 -6.78 -14.61
N GLN A 149 17.42 -6.67 -15.87
CA GLN A 149 16.13 -6.13 -16.28
C GLN A 149 15.20 -7.25 -16.74
N GLU A 150 13.94 -7.22 -16.32
CA GLU A 150 12.94 -8.11 -16.90
C GLU A 150 12.82 -7.80 -18.40
N PRO A 151 12.97 -8.81 -19.30
CA PRO A 151 12.72 -8.61 -20.71
C PRO A 151 11.27 -8.16 -20.92
N ASP A 152 11.08 -7.13 -21.72
CA ASP A 152 9.73 -6.66 -22.05
C ASP A 152 8.97 -7.72 -22.84
N PHE A 153 7.98 -8.34 -22.18
CA PHE A 153 7.13 -9.33 -22.82
C PHE A 153 6.33 -8.71 -23.96
N SER A 154 5.86 -7.50 -23.79
CA SER A 154 4.97 -6.83 -24.74
C SER A 154 5.65 -6.48 -26.07
N GLU A 155 6.97 -6.33 -26.06
CA GLU A 155 7.78 -6.03 -27.24
C GLU A 155 8.07 -7.25 -28.12
N LYS A 156 7.90 -8.46 -27.57
CA LYS A 156 8.14 -9.70 -28.31
C LYS A 156 7.16 -9.86 -29.46
N ILE A 157 7.66 -10.43 -30.55
CA ILE A 157 6.81 -10.81 -31.68
C ILE A 157 5.91 -11.98 -31.31
N CYS A 158 4.63 -11.83 -31.56
CA CYS A 158 3.67 -12.92 -31.48
C CYS A 158 3.72 -13.71 -32.79
N LYS A 159 4.29 -14.90 -32.76
CA LYS A 159 4.40 -15.75 -33.95
C LYS A 159 3.04 -16.06 -34.54
N ASP A 160 2.98 -16.22 -35.85
CA ASP A 160 1.79 -16.61 -36.61
C ASP A 160 0.66 -15.55 -36.63
N LEU A 161 0.93 -14.30 -36.21
CA LEU A 161 0.00 -13.20 -36.35
C LEU A 161 0.42 -12.25 -37.47
N THR A 162 -0.60 -11.74 -38.16
CA THR A 162 -0.49 -10.68 -39.18
C THR A 162 -1.32 -9.47 -38.78
N THR A 163 -1.22 -8.38 -39.54
CA THR A 163 -2.06 -7.20 -39.34
C THR A 163 -3.56 -7.48 -39.50
N ASP A 164 -3.93 -8.56 -40.21
CA ASP A 164 -5.33 -8.99 -40.37
C ASP A 164 -5.93 -9.55 -39.06
N ASP A 165 -5.10 -9.92 -38.11
CA ASP A 165 -5.50 -10.35 -36.77
C ASP A 165 -5.81 -9.19 -35.81
N LEU A 166 -5.65 -7.95 -36.28
CA LEU A 166 -5.93 -6.74 -35.52
C LEU A 166 -7.34 -6.21 -35.77
N ASP A 167 -7.91 -5.56 -34.76
CA ASP A 167 -9.26 -5.02 -34.76
C ASP A 167 -9.25 -3.56 -35.20
N GLY A 168 -9.92 -3.25 -36.32
CA GLY A 168 -9.96 -1.91 -36.90
C GLY A 168 -10.65 -0.87 -36.01
N ASP A 169 -11.67 -1.27 -35.23
CA ASP A 169 -12.37 -0.35 -34.32
C ASP A 169 -11.49 -0.02 -33.11
N ALA A 170 -10.76 -1.01 -32.58
CA ALA A 170 -9.79 -0.78 -31.51
C ALA A 170 -8.62 0.11 -31.98
N ILE A 171 -8.10 -0.09 -33.20
CA ILE A 171 -7.08 0.79 -33.78
C ILE A 171 -7.60 2.22 -33.89
N ARG A 172 -8.83 2.42 -34.40
CA ARG A 172 -9.44 3.75 -34.53
C ARG A 172 -9.57 4.42 -33.16
N LYS A 173 -10.08 3.72 -32.12
CA LYS A 173 -10.16 4.25 -30.75
C LYS A 173 -8.79 4.63 -30.19
N MET A 174 -7.75 3.84 -30.46
CA MET A 174 -6.38 4.15 -30.10
C MET A 174 -5.89 5.44 -30.79
N MET A 175 -6.17 5.58 -32.08
CA MET A 175 -5.82 6.79 -32.87
C MET A 175 -6.55 8.03 -32.36
N GLU A 176 -7.84 7.93 -32.04
CA GLU A 176 -8.64 9.01 -31.45
C GLU A 176 -8.06 9.47 -30.11
N ALA A 177 -7.72 8.51 -29.24
CA ALA A 177 -7.10 8.79 -27.95
C ALA A 177 -5.72 9.47 -28.10
N TYR A 178 -4.89 8.99 -29.04
CA TYR A 178 -3.60 9.59 -29.37
C TYR A 178 -3.75 11.01 -29.91
N SER A 179 -4.60 11.21 -30.92
CA SER A 179 -4.88 12.51 -31.55
C SER A 179 -5.29 13.55 -30.51
N LYS A 180 -6.20 13.18 -29.62
CA LYS A 180 -6.66 14.03 -28.51
C LYS A 180 -5.54 14.38 -27.53
N LYS A 181 -4.71 13.40 -27.14
CA LYS A 181 -3.63 13.62 -26.16
C LYS A 181 -2.49 14.47 -26.71
N GLN A 182 -2.16 14.27 -27.98
CA GLN A 182 -1.02 14.92 -28.63
C GLN A 182 -1.42 16.22 -29.37
N ASP A 183 -2.70 16.59 -29.32
CA ASP A 183 -3.27 17.70 -30.10
C ASP A 183 -2.89 17.60 -31.58
N ASN A 184 -3.00 16.40 -32.16
CA ASN A 184 -2.61 16.10 -33.53
C ASN A 184 -3.77 15.45 -34.34
N PRO A 185 -4.70 16.25 -34.87
CA PRO A 185 -5.81 15.72 -35.66
C PRO A 185 -5.38 15.00 -36.95
N GLN A 186 -4.23 15.35 -37.53
CA GLN A 186 -3.72 14.72 -38.75
C GLN A 186 -3.39 13.24 -38.56
N PHE A 187 -3.13 12.81 -37.31
CA PHE A 187 -2.87 11.41 -36.97
C PHE A 187 -4.04 10.48 -37.36
N LEU A 188 -5.28 11.00 -37.35
CA LEU A 188 -6.48 10.25 -37.74
C LEU A 188 -6.57 9.96 -39.25
N THR A 189 -5.80 10.65 -40.07
CA THR A 189 -5.79 10.44 -41.52
C THR A 189 -4.72 9.45 -41.99
N LEU A 190 -3.85 9.00 -41.08
CA LEU A 190 -2.78 8.06 -41.40
C LEU A 190 -3.33 6.64 -41.64
N PRO A 191 -2.71 5.88 -42.56
CA PRO A 191 -3.03 4.46 -42.70
C PRO A 191 -2.76 3.69 -41.39
N HIS A 192 -3.59 2.72 -41.02
CA HIS A 192 -3.42 1.88 -39.82
C HIS A 192 -2.03 1.23 -39.77
N SER A 193 -1.50 0.76 -40.92
CA SER A 193 -0.18 0.14 -41.00
C SER A 193 0.96 1.08 -40.56
N GLN A 194 0.87 2.35 -40.97
CA GLN A 194 1.85 3.37 -40.57
C GLN A 194 1.75 3.65 -39.08
N VAL A 195 0.53 3.89 -38.56
CA VAL A 195 0.30 4.15 -37.13
C VAL A 195 0.82 3.01 -36.24
N LEU A 196 0.56 1.77 -36.62
CA LEU A 196 1.04 0.60 -35.89
C LEU A 196 2.58 0.50 -35.89
N THR A 197 3.21 0.87 -37.01
CA THR A 197 4.68 0.90 -37.13
C THR A 197 5.27 2.04 -36.30
N ASP A 198 4.72 3.24 -36.39
CA ASP A 198 5.19 4.43 -35.67
C ASP A 198 5.08 4.27 -34.14
N LEU A 199 4.08 3.54 -33.69
CA LEU A 199 3.91 3.18 -32.27
C LEU A 199 4.73 1.94 -31.84
N GLY A 200 5.48 1.30 -32.76
CA GLY A 200 6.28 0.11 -32.47
C GLY A 200 5.44 -1.18 -32.24
N LEU A 201 4.16 -1.14 -32.55
CA LEU A 201 3.24 -2.27 -32.40
C LEU A 201 3.44 -3.33 -33.50
N VAL A 202 3.93 -2.91 -34.67
CA VAL A 202 4.34 -3.79 -35.77
C VAL A 202 5.80 -3.51 -36.09
N LYS A 203 6.63 -4.54 -36.12
CA LYS A 203 8.07 -4.49 -36.43
C LYS A 203 8.37 -5.43 -37.60
N SER A 204 8.97 -4.91 -38.67
CA SER A 204 9.27 -5.71 -39.88
C SER A 204 8.08 -6.57 -40.36
N ASN A 205 6.89 -5.98 -40.40
CA ASN A 205 5.62 -6.61 -40.75
C ASN A 205 5.16 -7.74 -39.81
N GLN A 206 5.71 -7.82 -38.60
CA GLN A 206 5.35 -8.79 -37.57
C GLN A 206 4.66 -8.10 -36.39
N VAL A 207 3.60 -8.72 -35.88
CA VAL A 207 2.77 -8.20 -34.79
C VAL A 207 3.40 -8.50 -33.44
N THR A 208 3.52 -7.47 -32.59
CA THR A 208 3.99 -7.64 -31.20
C THR A 208 2.86 -8.09 -30.27
N TYR A 209 3.22 -8.65 -29.08
CA TYR A 209 2.20 -8.90 -28.05
C TYR A 209 1.52 -7.61 -27.55
N ALA A 210 2.20 -6.47 -27.59
CA ALA A 210 1.57 -5.19 -27.29
C ALA A 210 0.42 -4.87 -28.26
N ALA A 211 0.63 -5.07 -29.57
CA ALA A 211 -0.42 -4.89 -30.58
C ALA A 211 -1.60 -5.84 -30.32
N LEU A 212 -1.32 -7.11 -30.04
CA LEU A 212 -2.36 -8.10 -29.75
C LEU A 212 -3.20 -7.69 -28.53
N ILE A 213 -2.57 -7.25 -27.44
CA ILE A 213 -3.26 -6.85 -26.22
C ILE A 213 -4.08 -5.56 -26.43
N LEU A 214 -3.52 -4.56 -27.11
CA LEU A 214 -4.14 -3.25 -27.25
C LEU A 214 -5.24 -3.23 -28.31
N VAL A 215 -4.99 -3.87 -29.47
CA VAL A 215 -5.81 -3.75 -30.66
C VAL A 215 -6.04 -5.08 -31.40
N GLY A 216 -5.74 -6.24 -30.81
CA GLY A 216 -5.96 -7.54 -31.44
C GLY A 216 -7.42 -7.94 -31.52
N LYS A 217 -7.81 -8.72 -32.51
CA LYS A 217 -9.14 -9.35 -32.55
C LYS A 217 -9.34 -10.28 -31.35
N LYS A 218 -10.55 -10.35 -30.84
CA LYS A 218 -10.92 -11.20 -29.69
C LYS A 218 -10.53 -12.66 -29.87
N GLU A 219 -10.72 -13.19 -31.08
CA GLU A 219 -10.39 -14.57 -31.45
C GLU A 219 -8.87 -14.79 -31.40
N SER A 220 -8.10 -13.84 -31.91
CA SER A 220 -6.63 -13.88 -31.90
C SER A 220 -6.07 -13.78 -30.49
N ILE A 221 -6.65 -12.91 -29.62
CA ILE A 221 -6.30 -12.83 -28.19
C ILE A 221 -6.57 -14.17 -27.50
N LYS A 222 -7.77 -14.75 -27.67
CA LYS A 222 -8.13 -16.03 -27.06
C LYS A 222 -7.23 -17.18 -27.50
N LYS A 223 -6.76 -17.17 -28.74
CA LYS A 223 -5.90 -18.21 -29.30
C LYS A 223 -4.45 -18.09 -28.83
N HIS A 224 -3.89 -16.88 -28.82
CA HIS A 224 -2.45 -16.67 -28.63
C HIS A 224 -2.07 -16.14 -27.24
N LEU A 225 -3.03 -15.52 -26.52
CA LEU A 225 -2.81 -14.94 -25.20
C LEU A 225 -4.10 -14.96 -24.35
N PRO A 226 -4.73 -16.14 -24.11
CA PRO A 226 -6.04 -16.24 -23.45
C PRO A 226 -6.05 -15.57 -22.06
N GLN A 227 -4.92 -15.57 -21.37
CA GLN A 227 -4.78 -14.95 -20.06
C GLN A 227 -4.83 -13.41 -20.10
N ALA A 228 -4.77 -12.74 -21.25
CA ALA A 228 -4.90 -11.29 -21.35
C ALA A 228 -6.33 -10.77 -21.08
N SER A 229 -7.22 -11.65 -20.64
CA SER A 229 -8.58 -11.31 -20.26
C SER A 229 -8.67 -10.64 -18.88
N ILE A 230 -9.76 -9.88 -18.67
CA ILE A 230 -10.14 -9.31 -17.38
C ILE A 230 -11.45 -9.98 -16.93
N GLN A 231 -11.43 -10.60 -15.77
CA GLN A 231 -12.60 -11.19 -15.15
C GLN A 231 -13.18 -10.23 -14.13
N LEU A 232 -14.46 -9.88 -14.28
CA LEU A 232 -15.21 -9.08 -13.32
C LEU A 232 -16.27 -9.93 -12.65
N GLU A 233 -16.20 -10.04 -11.33
CA GLU A 233 -17.19 -10.70 -10.49
C GLU A 233 -17.93 -9.66 -9.63
N TYR A 234 -19.23 -9.84 -9.50
CA TYR A 234 -20.01 -9.15 -8.48
C TYR A 234 -20.44 -10.14 -7.40
N ARG A 235 -20.28 -9.74 -6.13
CA ARG A 235 -20.61 -10.55 -4.95
C ARG A 235 -21.31 -9.68 -3.91
N ASN A 236 -22.47 -10.10 -3.43
CA ASN A 236 -23.21 -9.37 -2.38
C ASN A 236 -22.56 -9.47 -1.00
N SER A 237 -21.77 -10.52 -0.75
CA SER A 237 -21.12 -10.77 0.55
C SER A 237 -19.74 -11.38 0.39
N HIS A 238 -18.83 -11.06 1.31
CA HIS A 238 -17.50 -11.69 1.43
C HIS A 238 -17.55 -13.17 1.78
N THR A 239 -18.53 -13.57 2.58
CA THR A 239 -18.69 -14.96 3.02
C THR A 239 -19.30 -15.85 1.97
N GLN A 240 -19.78 -15.28 0.88
CA GLN A 240 -20.38 -16.02 -0.22
C GLN A 240 -19.30 -16.63 -1.09
N ILE A 241 -19.31 -17.96 -1.25
CA ILE A 241 -18.37 -18.68 -2.10
C ILE A 241 -18.67 -18.42 -3.57
N ASN A 242 -19.94 -18.44 -3.95
CA ASN A 242 -20.38 -18.21 -5.32
C ASN A 242 -20.46 -16.72 -5.64
N PHE A 243 -20.21 -16.34 -6.88
CA PHE A 243 -20.46 -15.01 -7.41
C PHE A 243 -21.92 -14.85 -7.84
N ASP A 244 -22.49 -13.64 -7.71
CA ASP A 244 -23.84 -13.35 -8.21
C ASP A 244 -23.85 -13.10 -9.72
N SER A 245 -22.77 -12.52 -10.25
CA SER A 245 -22.54 -12.43 -11.69
C SER A 245 -21.04 -12.42 -11.99
N ARG A 246 -20.69 -12.96 -13.20
CA ARG A 246 -19.33 -12.96 -13.72
C ARG A 246 -19.37 -12.60 -15.19
N VAL A 247 -18.48 -11.69 -15.60
CA VAL A 247 -18.25 -11.31 -16.98
C VAL A 247 -16.75 -11.42 -17.27
N ILE A 248 -16.39 -11.99 -18.41
CA ILE A 248 -15.00 -12.10 -18.88
C ILE A 248 -14.85 -11.24 -20.13
N PHE A 249 -13.98 -10.25 -20.04
CA PHE A 249 -13.63 -9.35 -21.14
C PHE A 249 -12.35 -9.87 -21.80
N SER A 250 -12.49 -10.33 -23.03
CA SER A 250 -11.40 -10.82 -23.87
C SER A 250 -11.23 -9.97 -25.14
N GLU A 251 -11.90 -8.82 -25.19
CA GLU A 251 -11.75 -7.81 -26.22
C GLU A 251 -10.40 -7.12 -26.06
N PRO A 252 -9.86 -6.48 -27.15
CA PRO A 252 -8.65 -5.67 -27.04
C PRO A 252 -8.84 -4.51 -26.07
N TYR A 253 -7.76 -4.08 -25.46
CA TYR A 253 -7.78 -3.12 -24.36
C TYR A 253 -8.58 -1.83 -24.69
N PHE A 254 -8.39 -1.22 -25.87
CA PHE A 254 -9.10 0.01 -26.24
C PHE A 254 -10.63 -0.15 -26.41
N VAL A 255 -11.12 -1.38 -26.41
CA VAL A 255 -12.55 -1.71 -26.37
C VAL A 255 -12.95 -2.15 -24.96
N ALA A 256 -12.14 -3.01 -24.33
CA ALA A 256 -12.43 -3.62 -23.06
C ALA A 256 -12.57 -2.60 -21.93
N ILE A 257 -11.74 -1.56 -21.88
CA ILE A 257 -11.70 -0.60 -20.76
C ILE A 257 -13.05 0.10 -20.52
N ASP A 258 -13.75 0.47 -21.58
CA ASP A 258 -15.05 1.11 -21.48
C ASP A 258 -16.15 0.10 -21.09
N ASN A 259 -16.07 -1.13 -21.58
CA ASN A 259 -17.00 -2.20 -21.26
C ASN A 259 -16.88 -2.64 -19.79
N VAL A 260 -15.65 -2.75 -19.28
CA VAL A 260 -15.38 -3.06 -17.87
C VAL A 260 -15.95 -1.96 -16.98
N TRP A 261 -15.65 -0.69 -17.29
CA TRP A 261 -16.22 0.43 -16.55
C TRP A 261 -17.75 0.45 -16.61
N GLY A 262 -18.33 0.28 -17.81
CA GLY A 262 -19.79 0.24 -18.01
C GLY A 262 -20.46 -0.81 -17.10
N THR A 263 -19.84 -1.99 -16.99
CA THR A 263 -20.36 -3.08 -16.15
C THR A 263 -20.22 -2.77 -14.66
N ILE A 264 -19.08 -2.24 -14.21
CA ILE A 264 -18.88 -1.79 -12.82
C ILE A 264 -19.91 -0.72 -12.46
N ASN A 265 -20.13 0.24 -13.35
CA ASN A 265 -20.99 1.39 -13.11
C ASN A 265 -22.49 1.04 -13.01
N GLN A 266 -22.93 -0.11 -13.53
CA GLN A 266 -24.31 -0.59 -13.36
C GLN A 266 -24.70 -0.80 -11.88
N ARG A 267 -23.72 -1.10 -11.03
CA ARG A 267 -23.88 -1.33 -9.59
C ARG A 267 -23.09 -0.33 -8.75
N ASN A 268 -22.76 0.83 -9.32
CA ASN A 268 -22.00 1.88 -8.68
C ASN A 268 -22.97 2.89 -8.03
N GLY A 269 -23.18 2.76 -6.72
CA GLY A 269 -23.98 3.70 -5.96
C GLY A 269 -23.28 5.04 -5.75
N LYS A 270 -23.98 5.95 -5.09
CA LYS A 270 -23.51 7.29 -4.75
C LYS A 270 -23.87 7.63 -3.32
N ILE A 271 -23.03 8.42 -2.66
CA ILE A 271 -23.23 8.94 -1.31
C ILE A 271 -23.49 10.44 -1.45
N PRO A 272 -24.69 10.94 -1.10
CA PRO A 272 -24.96 12.36 -1.12
C PRO A 272 -24.21 13.05 0.03
N VAL A 273 -23.57 14.17 -0.28
CA VAL A 273 -22.91 15.06 0.67
C VAL A 273 -23.51 16.44 0.50
N GLN A 274 -23.99 17.01 1.60
CA GLN A 274 -24.60 18.34 1.61
C GLN A 274 -23.57 19.39 2.02
N GLU A 275 -23.48 20.47 1.25
CA GLU A 275 -22.68 21.65 1.54
C GLU A 275 -23.59 22.89 1.47
N GLY A 276 -24.04 23.37 2.63
CA GLY A 276 -25.04 24.44 2.67
C GLY A 276 -26.31 24.07 1.90
N PRO A 277 -26.71 24.87 0.90
CA PRO A 277 -27.86 24.57 0.05
C PRO A 277 -27.57 23.56 -1.07
N TYR A 278 -26.33 23.20 -1.30
CA TYR A 278 -25.91 22.33 -2.41
C TYR A 278 -25.72 20.90 -1.96
N ILE A 279 -26.05 19.96 -2.84
CA ILE A 279 -25.78 18.53 -2.65
C ILE A 279 -24.91 18.08 -3.81
N PHE A 280 -23.81 17.39 -3.51
CA PHE A 280 -23.01 16.69 -4.50
C PHE A 280 -22.87 15.21 -4.13
N ASP A 281 -22.62 14.39 -5.12
CA ASP A 281 -22.56 12.95 -4.96
C ASP A 281 -21.09 12.45 -4.99
N ILE A 282 -20.72 11.68 -3.99
CA ILE A 282 -19.47 10.89 -4.02
C ILE A 282 -19.82 9.49 -4.55
N PRO A 283 -19.30 9.06 -5.71
CA PRO A 283 -19.57 7.71 -6.21
C PRO A 283 -18.92 6.66 -5.30
N PHE A 284 -19.51 5.47 -5.19
CA PHE A 284 -18.87 4.37 -4.48
C PHE A 284 -17.49 4.07 -5.05
N PHE A 285 -17.38 4.02 -6.37
CA PHE A 285 -16.12 3.86 -7.10
C PHE A 285 -15.97 4.98 -8.12
N ASN A 286 -14.90 5.75 -7.98
CA ASN A 286 -14.59 6.84 -8.88
C ASN A 286 -14.10 6.31 -10.22
N LYS A 287 -14.62 6.83 -11.34
CA LYS A 287 -14.28 6.40 -12.70
C LYS A 287 -12.79 6.51 -12.99
N GLU A 288 -12.18 7.64 -12.60
CA GLU A 288 -10.77 7.90 -12.88
C GLU A 288 -9.86 6.95 -12.07
N VAL A 289 -10.22 6.67 -10.79
CA VAL A 289 -9.51 5.72 -9.94
C VAL A 289 -9.56 4.31 -10.52
N ILE A 290 -10.75 3.85 -10.94
CA ILE A 290 -10.93 2.51 -11.50
C ILE A 290 -10.20 2.37 -12.85
N ARG A 291 -10.31 3.37 -13.73
CA ARG A 291 -9.58 3.35 -15.01
C ARG A 291 -8.08 3.29 -14.78
N GLU A 292 -7.56 4.10 -13.87
CA GLU A 292 -6.13 4.10 -13.53
C GLU A 292 -5.68 2.74 -12.94
N ALA A 293 -6.48 2.17 -12.04
CA ALA A 293 -6.20 0.85 -11.49
C ALA A 293 -6.15 -0.24 -12.59
N ILE A 294 -7.09 -0.22 -13.54
CA ILE A 294 -7.09 -1.18 -14.67
C ILE A 294 -5.89 -0.93 -15.60
N ASN A 295 -5.57 0.33 -15.89
CA ASN A 295 -4.39 0.70 -16.69
C ASN A 295 -3.11 0.11 -16.09
N ASN A 296 -2.97 0.26 -14.76
CA ASN A 296 -1.84 -0.29 -14.02
C ASN A 296 -1.81 -1.83 -14.09
N THR A 297 -2.98 -2.50 -14.06
CA THR A 297 -3.00 -3.95 -14.25
C THR A 297 -2.45 -4.34 -15.63
N VAL A 298 -2.83 -3.67 -16.70
CA VAL A 298 -2.39 -3.98 -18.06
C VAL A 298 -0.90 -3.69 -18.24
N ALA A 299 -0.41 -2.53 -17.78
CA ALA A 299 0.98 -2.12 -17.92
C ALA A 299 1.95 -2.96 -17.10
N HIS A 300 1.52 -3.44 -15.92
CA HIS A 300 2.41 -4.12 -14.96
C HIS A 300 2.15 -5.64 -14.82
N ARG A 301 1.14 -6.19 -15.50
CA ARG A 301 0.86 -7.62 -15.49
C ARG A 301 2.05 -8.46 -15.95
N ASP A 302 2.26 -9.60 -15.30
CA ASP A 302 3.15 -10.65 -15.84
C ASP A 302 2.36 -11.56 -16.80
N TYR A 303 2.44 -11.27 -18.09
CA TYR A 303 1.74 -12.04 -19.16
C TYR A 303 2.27 -13.47 -19.36
N ARG A 304 3.38 -13.84 -18.72
CA ARG A 304 3.89 -15.23 -18.70
C ARG A 304 3.07 -16.14 -17.78
N LYS A 305 2.34 -15.52 -16.84
CA LYS A 305 1.43 -16.24 -15.92
C LYS A 305 0.09 -16.48 -16.58
N THR A 306 -0.46 -17.67 -16.36
CA THR A 306 -1.72 -18.13 -16.97
C THR A 306 -2.97 -17.61 -16.26
N SER A 307 -2.85 -17.10 -15.01
CA SER A 307 -3.99 -16.53 -14.28
C SER A 307 -4.41 -15.18 -14.88
N GLU A 308 -5.69 -14.85 -14.85
CA GLU A 308 -6.28 -13.63 -15.37
C GLU A 308 -6.21 -12.47 -14.37
N VAL A 309 -6.44 -11.23 -14.84
CA VAL A 309 -6.77 -10.10 -13.94
C VAL A 309 -8.18 -10.35 -13.39
N VAL A 310 -8.34 -10.28 -12.07
CA VAL A 310 -9.63 -10.52 -11.42
C VAL A 310 -10.06 -9.26 -10.67
N ILE A 311 -11.22 -8.74 -11.03
CA ILE A 311 -11.90 -7.64 -10.33
C ILE A 311 -13.09 -8.23 -9.58
N LYS A 312 -13.12 -8.08 -8.25
CA LYS A 312 -14.25 -8.46 -7.41
C LYS A 312 -14.91 -7.20 -6.87
N GLN A 313 -16.09 -6.92 -7.35
CA GLN A 313 -16.90 -5.81 -6.86
C GLN A 313 -17.87 -6.29 -5.78
N TYR A 314 -17.85 -5.61 -4.64
CA TYR A 314 -18.78 -5.79 -3.52
C TYR A 314 -19.56 -4.48 -3.29
N PRO A 315 -20.66 -4.52 -2.52
CA PRO A 315 -21.41 -3.28 -2.22
C PRO A 315 -20.60 -2.21 -1.49
N ASN A 316 -19.61 -2.60 -0.67
CA ASN A 316 -18.84 -1.71 0.19
C ASN A 316 -17.35 -1.60 -0.15
N HIS A 317 -16.84 -2.37 -1.09
CA HIS A 317 -15.43 -2.29 -1.55
C HIS A 317 -15.24 -3.04 -2.87
N MET A 318 -14.08 -2.84 -3.46
CA MET A 318 -13.60 -3.54 -4.66
C MET A 318 -12.21 -4.10 -4.42
N VAL A 319 -11.95 -5.27 -4.97
CA VAL A 319 -10.62 -5.92 -4.97
C VAL A 319 -10.19 -6.14 -6.40
N ILE A 320 -9.01 -5.68 -6.76
CA ILE A 320 -8.39 -5.87 -8.07
C ILE A 320 -7.10 -6.65 -7.87
N SER A 321 -7.06 -7.87 -8.40
CA SER A 321 -5.90 -8.77 -8.31
C SER A 321 -5.23 -8.90 -9.67
N ASN A 322 -3.94 -8.55 -9.73
CA ASN A 322 -3.13 -8.56 -10.93
C ASN A 322 -2.00 -9.60 -10.82
N PRO A 323 -1.91 -10.59 -11.72
CA PRO A 323 -0.85 -11.58 -11.71
C PRO A 323 0.55 -10.97 -11.92
N GLY A 324 1.49 -11.37 -11.08
CA GLY A 324 2.84 -10.83 -10.98
C GLY A 324 2.96 -9.87 -9.80
N GLY A 325 3.98 -10.06 -8.95
CA GLY A 325 4.27 -9.14 -7.84
C GLY A 325 4.67 -7.74 -8.34
N PHE A 326 4.97 -6.85 -7.43
CA PHE A 326 5.46 -5.51 -7.80
C PHE A 326 6.68 -5.60 -8.74
N PRO A 327 6.82 -4.66 -9.68
CA PRO A 327 8.03 -4.54 -10.49
C PRO A 327 9.28 -4.41 -9.61
N LEU A 328 10.43 -4.71 -10.20
CA LEU A 328 11.71 -4.62 -9.51
C LEU A 328 11.93 -3.22 -8.91
N GLY A 329 12.35 -3.18 -7.65
CA GLY A 329 12.60 -1.93 -6.92
C GLY A 329 11.36 -1.24 -6.35
N VAL A 330 10.17 -1.75 -6.65
CA VAL A 330 8.90 -1.25 -6.07
C VAL A 330 8.52 -2.08 -4.85
N THR A 331 8.24 -1.40 -3.73
CA THR A 331 7.76 -1.99 -2.47
C THR A 331 6.56 -1.21 -1.96
N LEU A 332 5.89 -1.72 -0.94
CA LEU A 332 4.78 -0.99 -0.32
C LEU A 332 5.23 0.36 0.27
N GLU A 333 6.44 0.40 0.83
CA GLU A 333 6.99 1.59 1.50
C GLU A 333 7.37 2.70 0.51
N ASN A 334 7.79 2.34 -0.72
CA ASN A 334 8.21 3.32 -1.72
C ASN A 334 7.20 3.55 -2.86
N LEU A 335 6.03 2.94 -2.79
CA LEU A 335 5.02 2.93 -3.86
C LEU A 335 4.63 4.35 -4.34
N LEU A 336 4.64 5.35 -3.44
CA LEU A 336 4.32 6.75 -3.71
C LEU A 336 5.54 7.64 -4.01
N THR A 337 6.75 7.05 -4.03
CA THR A 337 7.99 7.83 -4.20
C THR A 337 8.88 7.28 -5.30
N VAL A 338 8.64 6.04 -5.74
CA VAL A 338 9.43 5.39 -6.79
C VAL A 338 8.99 5.88 -8.17
N ASN A 339 9.96 6.08 -9.06
CA ASN A 339 9.66 6.34 -10.46
C ASN A 339 8.99 5.11 -11.11
N SER A 340 8.07 5.36 -12.03
CA SER A 340 7.38 4.29 -12.76
C SER A 340 8.37 3.40 -13.53
N THR A 341 8.33 2.10 -13.23
CA THR A 341 9.12 1.07 -13.90
C THR A 341 8.17 -0.01 -14.45
N PRO A 342 7.51 0.24 -15.58
CA PRO A 342 6.54 -0.70 -16.12
C PRO A 342 7.21 -2.01 -16.56
N ARG A 343 6.58 -3.15 -16.22
CA ARG A 343 7.03 -4.47 -16.67
C ARG A 343 6.92 -4.62 -18.18
N ASN A 344 5.88 -4.05 -18.78
CA ASN A 344 5.60 -4.07 -20.20
C ASN A 344 5.79 -2.66 -20.78
N ARG A 345 7.05 -2.33 -21.10
CA ARG A 345 7.44 -0.96 -21.48
C ARG A 345 6.77 -0.46 -22.74
N LEU A 346 6.68 -1.30 -23.80
CA LEU A 346 6.02 -0.94 -25.03
C LEU A 346 4.52 -0.67 -24.82
N LEU A 347 3.83 -1.51 -24.02
CA LEU A 347 2.44 -1.27 -23.63
C LEU A 347 2.29 0.06 -22.90
N ALA A 348 3.08 0.29 -21.88
CA ALA A 348 3.03 1.52 -21.08
C ALA A 348 3.33 2.77 -21.93
N ASP A 349 4.27 2.69 -22.89
CA ASP A 349 4.60 3.80 -23.79
C ASP A 349 3.41 4.16 -24.68
N VAL A 350 2.73 3.17 -25.27
CA VAL A 350 1.54 3.41 -26.11
C VAL A 350 0.38 3.97 -25.27
N LEU A 351 0.14 3.41 -24.07
CA LEU A 351 -0.90 3.93 -23.16
C LEU A 351 -0.61 5.37 -22.72
N ALA A 352 0.66 5.73 -22.51
CA ALA A 352 1.05 7.10 -22.19
C ALA A 352 0.90 8.04 -23.39
N LYS A 353 1.30 7.64 -24.60
CA LYS A 353 1.14 8.42 -25.84
C LYS A 353 -0.32 8.66 -26.17
N THR A 354 -1.21 7.74 -25.82
CA THR A 354 -2.65 7.87 -26.01
C THR A 354 -3.36 8.59 -24.85
N GLY A 355 -2.61 9.02 -23.82
CA GLY A 355 -3.17 9.74 -22.67
C GLY A 355 -4.04 8.87 -21.75
N VAL A 356 -3.97 7.57 -21.92
CA VAL A 356 -4.67 6.61 -21.06
C VAL A 356 -3.98 6.49 -19.72
N VAL A 357 -2.65 6.56 -19.71
CA VAL A 357 -1.80 6.57 -18.51
C VAL A 357 -0.91 7.81 -18.53
N GLU A 358 -0.62 8.39 -17.39
CA GLU A 358 0.36 9.47 -17.29
C GLU A 358 1.79 8.91 -17.15
N ARG A 359 2.75 9.46 -17.93
CA ARG A 359 4.15 8.99 -17.97
C ARG A 359 4.94 9.20 -16.66
N SER A 360 4.46 10.10 -15.79
CA SER A 360 5.25 10.64 -14.67
C SER A 360 5.25 9.77 -13.40
N GLY A 361 4.78 8.53 -13.46
CA GLY A 361 4.67 7.69 -12.25
C GLY A 361 3.53 8.10 -11.31
N GLN A 362 2.69 9.04 -11.71
CA GLN A 362 1.62 9.64 -10.91
C GLN A 362 0.33 8.79 -10.86
N GLY A 363 0.30 7.61 -11.48
CA GLY A 363 -0.91 6.78 -11.53
C GLY A 363 -1.36 6.32 -10.14
N VAL A 364 -0.42 5.82 -9.33
CA VAL A 364 -0.70 5.44 -7.96
C VAL A 364 -1.05 6.66 -7.11
N ASP A 365 -0.33 7.76 -7.27
CA ASP A 365 -0.60 9.05 -6.62
C ASP A 365 -2.03 9.53 -6.89
N LYS A 366 -2.49 9.41 -8.15
CA LYS A 366 -3.86 9.75 -8.55
C LYS A 366 -4.90 8.87 -7.83
N ILE A 367 -4.64 7.56 -7.72
CA ILE A 367 -5.52 6.64 -6.99
C ILE A 367 -5.63 7.07 -5.51
N TYR A 368 -4.49 7.33 -4.84
CA TYR A 368 -4.47 7.76 -3.45
C TYR A 368 -5.12 9.14 -3.28
N TYR A 369 -4.70 10.11 -4.07
CA TYR A 369 -5.20 11.47 -4.00
C TYR A 369 -6.72 11.53 -4.13
N GLN A 370 -7.27 10.93 -5.19
CA GLN A 370 -8.70 10.98 -5.44
C GLN A 370 -9.50 10.23 -4.37
N THR A 371 -9.04 9.05 -3.96
CA THR A 371 -9.72 8.23 -2.95
C THR A 371 -9.77 8.95 -1.60
N VAL A 372 -8.64 9.50 -1.15
CA VAL A 372 -8.55 10.19 0.14
C VAL A 372 -9.26 11.53 0.11
N SER A 373 -9.20 12.28 -1.01
CA SER A 373 -9.94 13.54 -1.17
C SER A 373 -11.45 13.34 -1.12
N GLU A 374 -11.96 12.17 -1.47
CA GLU A 374 -13.37 11.79 -1.30
C GLU A 374 -13.72 11.38 0.14
N GLY A 375 -12.80 11.51 1.10
CA GLY A 375 -13.01 11.13 2.50
C GLY A 375 -13.10 9.62 2.72
N LYS A 376 -12.58 8.81 1.80
CA LYS A 376 -12.50 7.35 1.88
C LYS A 376 -11.19 6.90 2.52
N PRO A 377 -11.10 5.63 3.00
CA PRO A 377 -9.84 5.02 3.41
C PRO A 377 -8.77 5.10 2.32
N GLU A 378 -7.51 5.12 2.73
CA GLU A 378 -6.38 4.99 1.79
C GLU A 378 -6.50 3.67 1.00
N PRO A 379 -6.11 3.64 -0.29
CA PRO A 379 -6.00 2.41 -1.07
C PRO A 379 -5.10 1.40 -0.36
N ASP A 380 -5.55 0.15 -0.27
CA ASP A 380 -4.82 -0.89 0.46
C ASP A 380 -4.19 -1.89 -0.51
N TYR A 381 -2.86 -1.98 -0.46
CA TYR A 381 -2.03 -2.93 -1.22
C TYR A 381 -1.38 -3.99 -0.31
N SER A 382 -1.71 -4.04 0.98
CA SER A 382 -1.03 -4.89 1.98
C SER A 382 -1.16 -6.40 1.72
N HIS A 383 -2.13 -6.81 0.90
CA HIS A 383 -2.34 -8.20 0.51
C HIS A 383 -1.55 -8.62 -0.74
N SER A 384 -0.69 -7.73 -1.25
CA SER A 384 0.19 -8.03 -2.37
C SER A 384 1.36 -8.92 -1.94
N ASP A 385 1.79 -9.81 -2.84
CA ASP A 385 2.92 -10.71 -2.63
C ASP A 385 3.83 -10.80 -3.88
N ASN A 386 4.76 -11.73 -3.92
CA ASN A 386 5.64 -11.95 -5.08
C ASN A 386 4.91 -12.56 -6.29
N PHE A 387 3.65 -12.97 -6.16
CA PHE A 387 2.88 -13.65 -7.19
C PHE A 387 1.77 -12.79 -7.76
N GLN A 388 1.26 -11.85 -6.98
CA GLN A 388 0.18 -10.94 -7.38
C GLN A 388 0.26 -9.60 -6.67
N VAL A 389 -0.19 -8.56 -7.32
CA VAL A 389 -0.52 -7.27 -6.69
C VAL A 389 -2.02 -7.22 -6.46
N GLU A 390 -2.43 -6.97 -5.22
CA GLU A 390 -3.83 -6.81 -4.85
C GLU A 390 -4.08 -5.39 -4.39
N LEU A 391 -5.01 -4.70 -5.07
CA LEU A 391 -5.51 -3.37 -4.70
C LEU A 391 -6.92 -3.51 -4.14
N ARG A 392 -7.13 -3.03 -2.92
CA ARG A 392 -8.45 -2.93 -2.31
C ARG A 392 -8.87 -1.46 -2.18
N LEU A 393 -10.07 -1.15 -2.68
CA LEU A 393 -10.68 0.19 -2.67
C LEU A 393 -11.99 0.15 -1.90
N SER A 394 -12.16 1.05 -0.93
CA SER A 394 -13.42 1.20 -0.19
C SER A 394 -14.45 2.01 -0.98
N ALA A 395 -15.71 1.59 -0.92
CA ALA A 395 -16.85 2.37 -1.37
C ALA A 395 -17.35 3.35 -0.29
N MET A 396 -16.98 3.10 0.97
CA MET A 396 -17.49 3.83 2.13
C MET A 396 -16.72 5.12 2.34
N VAL A 397 -17.43 6.22 2.53
CA VAL A 397 -16.86 7.49 2.98
C VAL A 397 -16.79 7.46 4.50
N GLU A 398 -15.57 7.53 5.07
CA GLU A 398 -15.35 7.57 6.51
C GLU A 398 -15.74 8.92 7.10
N GLU A 399 -15.41 10.00 6.39
CA GLU A 399 -15.57 11.36 6.91
C GLU A 399 -15.96 12.33 5.78
N LYS A 400 -17.26 12.66 5.75
CA LYS A 400 -17.81 13.62 4.76
C LYS A 400 -17.21 15.03 4.93
N ALA A 401 -17.02 15.45 6.18
CA ALA A 401 -16.42 16.76 6.47
C ALA A 401 -15.02 16.91 5.89
N PHE A 402 -14.23 15.83 5.86
CA PHE A 402 -12.90 15.85 5.25
C PHE A 402 -12.97 16.07 3.74
N SER A 403 -13.91 15.44 3.05
CA SER A 403 -14.07 15.65 1.61
C SER A 403 -14.51 17.08 1.28
N LEU A 404 -15.39 17.67 2.09
CA LEU A 404 -15.78 19.07 1.98
C LEU A 404 -14.60 20.02 2.19
N PHE A 405 -13.82 19.76 3.23
CA PHE A 405 -12.62 20.54 3.57
C PHE A 405 -11.59 20.53 2.44
N ILE A 406 -11.22 19.35 1.93
CA ILE A 406 -10.26 19.25 0.81
C ILE A 406 -10.80 19.96 -0.44
N ARG A 407 -12.08 19.74 -0.77
CA ARG A 407 -12.73 20.41 -1.90
C ARG A 407 -12.69 21.93 -1.76
N HIS A 408 -13.07 22.45 -0.59
CA HIS A 408 -13.03 23.89 -0.31
C HIS A 408 -11.63 24.49 -0.51
N ILE A 409 -10.59 23.80 -0.03
CA ILE A 409 -9.21 24.26 -0.25
C ILE A 409 -8.89 24.28 -1.75
N GLN A 410 -9.22 23.22 -2.49
CA GLN A 410 -8.87 23.10 -3.90
C GLN A 410 -9.60 24.10 -4.80
N GLU A 411 -10.86 24.43 -4.48
CA GLU A 411 -11.66 25.41 -5.22
C GLU A 411 -11.22 26.86 -4.96
N ASN A 412 -10.68 27.16 -3.77
CA ASN A 412 -10.24 28.50 -3.38
C ASN A 412 -8.76 28.78 -3.65
N ARG A 413 -8.03 27.84 -4.27
CA ARG A 413 -6.60 28.00 -4.59
C ARG A 413 -6.37 28.05 -6.09
N LYS A 414 -5.31 28.77 -6.48
CA LYS A 414 -4.78 28.73 -7.86
C LYS A 414 -4.19 27.34 -8.15
N ASP A 415 -4.07 26.98 -9.40
CA ASP A 415 -3.62 25.64 -9.82
C ASP A 415 -2.21 25.28 -9.30
N ASP A 416 -1.32 26.24 -9.18
CA ASP A 416 0.05 26.10 -8.66
C ASP A 416 0.13 26.01 -7.12
N GLU A 417 -0.95 26.39 -6.43
CA GLU A 417 -1.07 26.36 -4.97
C GLU A 417 -1.93 25.20 -4.44
N LYS A 418 -2.50 24.39 -5.33
CA LYS A 418 -3.34 23.23 -4.97
C LYS A 418 -2.55 22.20 -4.17
N LEU A 419 -3.25 21.52 -3.26
CA LEU A 419 -2.66 20.43 -2.47
C LEU A 419 -2.29 19.26 -3.36
N GLY A 420 -1.08 18.76 -3.21
CA GLY A 420 -0.64 17.52 -3.82
C GLY A 420 -1.03 16.28 -2.98
N VAL A 421 -0.71 15.09 -3.51
CA VAL A 421 -1.04 13.81 -2.86
C VAL A 421 -0.45 13.70 -1.46
N GLN A 422 0.81 14.07 -1.27
CA GLN A 422 1.50 13.98 0.02
C GLN A 422 0.87 14.88 1.09
N GLU A 423 0.40 16.06 0.70
CA GLU A 423 -0.28 17.00 1.59
C GLU A 423 -1.67 16.50 1.99
N VAL A 424 -2.44 15.97 1.04
CA VAL A 424 -3.77 15.37 1.33
C VAL A 424 -3.64 14.15 2.24
N LEU A 425 -2.65 13.29 2.01
CA LEU A 425 -2.34 12.15 2.88
C LEU A 425 -1.91 12.61 4.28
N ALA A 426 -1.06 13.63 4.36
CA ALA A 426 -0.64 14.20 5.65
C ALA A 426 -1.84 14.73 6.45
N LEU A 427 -2.74 15.48 5.82
CA LEU A 427 -3.97 15.96 6.46
C LEU A 427 -4.86 14.81 6.94
N ASN A 428 -5.04 13.76 6.12
CA ASN A 428 -5.81 12.57 6.50
C ASN A 428 -5.20 11.83 7.69
N ARG A 429 -3.86 11.65 7.70
CA ARG A 429 -3.14 10.99 8.79
C ARG A 429 -3.13 11.80 10.07
N ILE A 430 -3.04 13.14 9.97
CA ILE A 430 -3.19 14.04 11.12
C ILE A 430 -4.60 13.91 11.70
N ARG A 431 -5.63 13.92 10.87
CA ARG A 431 -7.02 13.70 11.28
C ARG A 431 -7.22 12.38 12.03
N LYS A 432 -6.56 11.30 11.55
CA LYS A 432 -6.62 9.94 12.15
C LYS A 432 -5.63 9.72 13.30
N GLU A 433 -4.82 10.72 13.65
CA GLU A 433 -3.75 10.62 14.65
C GLU A 433 -2.64 9.59 14.34
N THR A 434 -2.52 9.17 13.06
CA THR A 434 -1.54 8.18 12.60
C THR A 434 -0.29 8.79 11.99
N TYR A 435 -0.09 10.11 12.10
CA TYR A 435 0.98 10.86 11.44
C TYR A 435 2.39 10.65 12.01
N LYS A 436 2.53 10.11 13.23
CA LYS A 436 3.82 9.90 13.87
C LYS A 436 4.63 8.87 13.08
N ASN A 437 5.79 9.24 12.56
CA ASN A 437 6.70 8.45 11.71
C ASN A 437 6.27 8.27 10.24
N GLU A 438 5.10 8.76 9.82
CA GLU A 438 4.60 8.53 8.46
C GLU A 438 4.53 9.79 7.60
N VAL A 439 4.69 10.97 8.21
CA VAL A 439 4.59 12.26 7.51
C VAL A 439 5.91 13.02 7.58
N ASN A 440 6.35 13.52 6.42
CA ASN A 440 7.56 14.34 6.33
C ASN A 440 7.39 15.67 7.08
N ASN A 441 8.39 16.01 7.89
CA ASN A 441 8.41 17.25 8.68
C ASN A 441 8.31 18.53 7.84
N GLU A 442 8.82 18.54 6.60
CA GLU A 442 8.73 19.70 5.71
C GLU A 442 7.27 19.93 5.26
N ILE A 443 6.53 18.85 4.98
CA ILE A 443 5.10 18.92 4.65
C ILE A 443 4.32 19.47 5.86
N ILE A 444 4.60 18.98 7.07
CA ILE A 444 3.98 19.48 8.30
C ILE A 444 4.24 20.98 8.47
N LYS A 445 5.48 21.45 8.29
CA LYS A 445 5.82 22.88 8.40
C LYS A 445 5.05 23.71 7.37
N LYS A 446 4.94 23.24 6.12
CA LYS A 446 4.18 23.90 5.06
C LYS A 446 2.70 24.03 5.47
N LEU A 447 2.06 22.91 5.85
CA LEU A 447 0.65 22.89 6.24
C LEU A 447 0.36 23.79 7.47
N ILE A 448 1.29 23.88 8.41
CA ILE A 448 1.18 24.80 9.56
C ILE A 448 1.26 26.25 9.08
N LYS A 449 2.21 26.57 8.21
CA LYS A 449 2.36 27.92 7.65
C LYS A 449 1.11 28.39 6.90
N GLU A 450 0.44 27.45 6.25
CA GLU A 450 -0.81 27.68 5.50
C GLU A 450 -2.06 27.67 6.39
N GLY A 451 -1.92 27.39 7.69
CA GLY A 451 -3.04 27.35 8.64
C GLY A 451 -3.94 26.11 8.52
N LEU A 452 -3.56 25.12 7.70
CA LEU A 452 -4.31 23.88 7.52
C LEU A 452 -4.07 22.87 8.65
N VAL A 453 -2.97 23.02 9.38
CA VAL A 453 -2.58 22.22 10.55
C VAL A 453 -2.15 23.14 11.67
N GLU A 454 -2.48 22.80 12.88
CA GLU A 454 -2.08 23.52 14.08
C GLU A 454 -1.37 22.60 15.07
N ARG A 455 -0.45 23.16 15.86
CA ARG A 455 0.19 22.48 16.98
C ARG A 455 -0.53 22.84 18.26
N VAL A 456 -0.97 21.83 19.00
CA VAL A 456 -1.63 22.00 20.29
C VAL A 456 -0.88 21.22 21.37
N GLY A 457 -0.89 21.71 22.61
CA GLY A 457 -0.18 21.07 23.73
C GLY A 457 1.14 21.73 24.11
N LYS A 458 1.67 21.35 25.30
CA LYS A 458 2.95 21.86 25.83
C LYS A 458 4.13 21.16 25.12
N THR A 459 5.30 21.78 25.13
CA THR A 459 6.52 21.42 24.39
C THR A 459 6.86 19.92 24.36
N ASN A 460 6.59 19.16 25.42
CA ASN A 460 6.88 17.72 25.51
C ASN A 460 5.70 16.80 25.15
N SER A 461 4.51 17.35 24.85
CA SER A 461 3.31 16.60 24.51
C SER A 461 2.51 17.27 23.37
N GLN A 462 3.23 17.87 22.41
CA GLN A 462 2.58 18.50 21.26
C GLN A 462 1.89 17.48 20.36
N LYS A 463 0.62 17.77 20.03
CA LYS A 463 -0.20 17.04 19.07
C LYS A 463 -0.43 17.94 17.86
N LEU A 464 -0.54 17.34 16.68
CA LEU A 464 -1.02 18.03 15.49
C LEU A 464 -2.53 17.82 15.34
N ILE A 465 -3.24 18.89 15.02
CA ILE A 465 -4.67 18.86 14.67
C ILE A 465 -4.88 19.58 13.34
N LEU A 466 -6.00 19.32 12.69
CA LEU A 466 -6.39 20.08 11.50
C LEU A 466 -6.73 21.54 11.90
N GLY A 467 -6.55 22.45 10.96
CA GLY A 467 -6.84 23.87 11.14
C GLY A 467 -8.33 24.15 11.32
N LYS A 468 -8.68 25.35 11.82
CA LYS A 468 -10.05 25.79 12.11
C LYS A 468 -11.03 25.55 10.96
N GLU A 469 -10.58 25.71 9.71
CA GLU A 469 -11.43 25.55 8.52
C GLU A 469 -12.04 24.16 8.39
N TYR A 470 -11.31 23.10 8.80
CA TYR A 470 -11.86 21.74 8.81
C TYR A 470 -13.09 21.62 9.72
N TYR A 471 -13.02 22.23 10.91
CA TYR A 471 -14.10 22.12 11.90
C TYR A 471 -15.36 22.93 11.55
N VAL A 472 -15.27 23.80 10.54
CA VAL A 472 -16.45 24.47 9.97
C VAL A 472 -17.40 23.46 9.29
N PHE A 473 -16.84 22.38 8.70
CA PHE A 473 -17.58 21.33 7.99
C PHE A 473 -18.02 20.19 8.91
N THR A 474 -17.61 20.20 10.18
CA THR A 474 -17.99 19.20 11.16
C THR A 474 -19.10 19.74 12.06
N ASP A 475 -19.95 18.85 12.60
CA ASP A 475 -20.85 19.21 13.71
C ASP A 475 -20.10 19.36 15.06
N LYS A 476 -18.76 19.30 15.01
CA LYS A 476 -17.86 19.20 16.15
C LYS A 476 -17.05 20.47 16.39
N LYS A 477 -17.62 21.64 16.11
CA LYS A 477 -16.93 22.94 16.33
C LYS A 477 -16.42 23.10 17.78
N GLY A 478 -17.12 22.52 18.74
CA GLY A 478 -16.69 22.45 20.13
C GLY A 478 -15.41 21.63 20.35
N GLU A 479 -15.17 20.57 19.56
CA GLU A 479 -13.95 19.77 19.68
C GLU A 479 -12.70 20.56 19.32
N TYR A 480 -12.76 21.45 18.33
CA TYR A 480 -11.63 22.34 18.01
C TYR A 480 -11.25 23.23 19.17
N SER A 481 -12.23 23.84 19.83
CA SER A 481 -11.99 24.68 21.01
C SER A 481 -11.45 23.87 22.19
N LEU A 482 -11.88 22.60 22.32
CA LEU A 482 -11.37 21.67 23.33
C LEU A 482 -9.94 21.20 23.02
N GLU A 483 -9.62 20.91 21.76
CA GLU A 483 -8.29 20.48 21.33
C GLU A 483 -7.26 21.61 21.35
N LYS A 484 -7.69 22.86 21.10
CA LYS A 484 -6.82 24.05 21.17
C LYS A 484 -6.32 24.39 22.55
N GLN A 485 -6.70 23.68 23.53
CA GLN A 485 -6.54 23.92 24.96
C GLN A 485 -7.52 24.95 25.50
N ILE A 486 -8.32 24.47 26.42
CA ILE A 486 -8.70 25.27 27.55
C ILE A 486 -7.37 25.75 28.14
N ASP A 487 -7.00 27.00 27.89
CA ASP A 487 -5.87 27.66 28.54
C ASP A 487 -6.03 27.43 30.05
N ASN A 488 -4.93 27.29 30.79
CA ASN A 488 -5.02 27.13 32.25
C ASN A 488 -5.97 28.18 32.86
N ASP A 489 -6.10 29.34 32.23
CA ASP A 489 -7.02 30.39 32.63
C ASP A 489 -8.50 30.00 32.46
N GLN A 490 -8.88 29.28 31.39
CA GLN A 490 -10.24 28.78 31.20
C GLN A 490 -10.58 27.67 32.18
N VAL A 491 -9.64 26.77 32.45
CA VAL A 491 -9.81 25.72 33.47
C VAL A 491 -9.99 26.32 34.86
N VAL A 492 -9.17 27.32 35.18
CA VAL A 492 -9.29 28.08 36.43
C VAL A 492 -10.65 28.80 36.52
N MET A 493 -11.10 29.38 35.42
CA MET A 493 -12.43 30.00 35.32
C MET A 493 -13.58 29.01 35.55
N MET A 494 -13.50 27.79 34.98
CA MET A 494 -14.48 26.72 35.23
C MET A 494 -14.52 26.33 36.71
N ILE A 495 -13.36 26.18 37.36
CA ILE A 495 -13.25 25.88 38.77
C ILE A 495 -13.89 26.98 39.60
N LEU A 496 -13.53 28.25 39.32
CA LEU A 496 -14.05 29.40 40.06
C LEU A 496 -15.57 29.57 39.89
N ARG A 497 -16.11 29.34 38.68
CA ARG A 497 -17.54 29.36 38.41
C ARG A 497 -18.29 28.28 39.19
N HIS A 498 -17.72 27.06 39.19
CA HIS A 498 -18.26 25.95 39.97
C HIS A 498 -18.34 26.33 41.48
N LEU A 499 -17.29 26.94 41.99
CA LEU A 499 -17.22 27.40 43.39
C LEU A 499 -18.11 28.60 43.68
N GLN A 500 -18.49 29.42 42.69
CA GLN A 500 -19.52 30.45 42.84
C GLN A 500 -20.89 29.88 43.00
N GLU A 501 -21.19 28.81 42.27
CA GLU A 501 -22.52 28.12 42.33
C GLU A 501 -22.67 27.26 43.58
N PHE A 502 -21.62 26.52 43.96
CA PHE A 502 -21.69 25.51 45.02
C PHE A 502 -20.99 25.89 46.35
N ASN A 503 -20.31 27.05 46.40
CA ASN A 503 -19.56 27.57 47.55
C ASN A 503 -18.37 26.72 48.03
N LYS A 504 -18.48 25.38 48.00
CA LYS A 504 -17.42 24.40 48.36
C LYS A 504 -17.47 23.23 47.40
N ALA A 505 -16.31 22.66 47.06
CA ALA A 505 -16.16 21.48 46.22
C ALA A 505 -15.12 20.52 46.78
N LYS A 506 -15.27 19.23 46.53
CA LYS A 506 -14.25 18.20 46.80
C LYS A 506 -13.40 17.94 45.56
N MET A 507 -12.28 17.24 45.70
CA MET A 507 -11.44 16.84 44.58
C MET A 507 -12.23 16.06 43.51
N GLY A 508 -13.16 15.19 43.92
CA GLY A 508 -14.02 14.43 42.99
C GLY A 508 -14.94 15.28 42.14
N ASP A 509 -15.38 16.45 42.65
CA ASP A 509 -16.20 17.39 41.88
C ASP A 509 -15.37 18.04 40.77
N PHE A 510 -14.13 18.42 41.08
CA PHE A 510 -13.17 18.92 40.09
C PHE A 510 -12.75 17.84 39.10
N GLU A 511 -12.58 16.60 39.53
CA GLU A 511 -12.33 15.45 38.65
C GLU A 511 -13.49 15.29 37.68
N SER A 512 -14.72 15.32 38.14
CA SER A 512 -15.93 15.21 37.30
C SER A 512 -16.06 16.38 36.31
N LEU A 513 -15.77 17.60 36.76
CA LEU A 513 -15.83 18.82 35.95
C LEU A 513 -14.76 18.84 34.86
N LEU A 514 -13.54 18.38 35.17
CA LEU A 514 -12.36 18.55 34.33
C LEU A 514 -11.88 17.26 33.66
N LYS A 515 -12.51 16.11 33.93
CA LYS A 515 -12.19 14.81 33.34
C LYS A 515 -12.10 14.81 31.80
N PRO A 516 -12.92 15.58 31.05
CA PRO A 516 -12.77 15.67 29.60
C PRO A 516 -11.47 16.34 29.14
N PHE A 517 -10.80 17.12 30.01
CA PHE A 517 -9.69 18.01 29.65
C PHE A 517 -8.38 17.64 30.30
N MET A 518 -8.38 16.98 31.45
CA MET A 518 -7.19 16.75 32.27
C MET A 518 -7.24 15.38 32.94
N THR A 519 -6.07 14.76 33.10
CA THR A 519 -5.94 13.57 33.93
C THR A 519 -6.03 13.92 35.42
N ARG A 520 -6.40 12.96 36.26
CA ARG A 520 -6.50 13.12 37.71
C ARG A 520 -5.25 13.76 38.34
N ASN A 521 -4.04 13.34 37.90
CA ASN A 521 -2.79 13.86 38.42
C ASN A 521 -2.58 15.35 38.03
N GLN A 522 -2.97 15.72 36.81
CA GLN A 522 -2.91 17.11 36.35
C GLN A 522 -3.89 18.00 37.11
N ILE A 523 -5.13 17.50 37.37
CA ILE A 523 -6.14 18.22 38.16
C ILE A 523 -5.61 18.43 39.59
N SER A 524 -5.10 17.37 40.23
CA SER A 524 -4.55 17.46 41.58
C SER A 524 -3.38 18.45 41.66
N TYR A 525 -2.48 18.44 40.68
CA TYR A 525 -1.37 19.40 40.61
C TYR A 525 -1.86 20.85 40.44
N LEU A 526 -2.83 21.09 39.53
CA LEU A 526 -3.40 22.41 39.29
C LEU A 526 -4.10 22.93 40.54
N ILE A 527 -4.94 22.12 41.20
CA ILE A 527 -5.62 22.51 42.44
C ILE A 527 -4.59 22.87 43.54
N GLY A 528 -3.49 22.09 43.65
CA GLY A 528 -2.38 22.38 44.55
C GLY A 528 -1.75 23.73 44.27
N GLN A 529 -1.46 24.06 43.03
CA GLN A 529 -0.93 25.37 42.62
C GLN A 529 -1.89 26.52 42.92
N LEU A 530 -3.21 26.34 42.71
CA LEU A 530 -4.22 27.34 42.99
C LEU A 530 -4.33 27.62 44.50
N VAL A 531 -4.16 26.60 45.34
CA VAL A 531 -4.11 26.75 46.79
C VAL A 531 -2.82 27.48 47.22
N GLU A 532 -1.64 27.15 46.69
CA GLU A 532 -0.38 27.84 46.96
C GLU A 532 -0.42 29.33 46.58
N LYS A 533 -1.08 29.64 45.47
CA LYS A 533 -1.26 31.02 45.00
C LYS A 533 -2.31 31.82 45.80
N GLY A 534 -3.06 31.13 46.69
CA GLY A 534 -4.14 31.75 47.47
C GLY A 534 -5.41 32.07 46.66
N ILE A 535 -5.54 31.47 45.47
CA ILE A 535 -6.75 31.57 44.63
C ILE A 535 -7.85 30.67 45.20
N LEU A 536 -7.45 29.49 45.70
CA LEU A 536 -8.30 28.58 46.46
C LEU A 536 -7.80 28.45 47.89
N ASP A 537 -8.71 28.25 48.83
CA ASP A 537 -8.44 27.82 50.19
C ASP A 537 -8.96 26.40 50.39
N LYS A 538 -8.42 25.65 51.33
CA LYS A 538 -8.83 24.29 51.65
C LYS A 538 -9.09 24.12 53.14
N GLU A 539 -10.07 23.27 53.46
CA GLU A 539 -10.46 22.91 54.82
C GLU A 539 -10.57 21.38 54.93
N GLY A 540 -10.13 20.78 56.01
CA GLY A 540 -10.15 19.34 56.25
C GLY A 540 -8.88 18.62 55.82
N GLN A 541 -8.84 17.30 56.06
CA GLN A 541 -7.68 16.42 55.74
C GLN A 541 -8.11 15.19 54.97
N TYR A 542 -7.20 14.67 54.15
CA TYR A 542 -7.38 13.45 53.34
C TYR A 542 -8.65 13.49 52.46
N LYS A 543 -9.46 12.42 52.43
CA LYS A 543 -10.67 12.29 51.63
C LYS A 543 -11.80 13.29 52.00
N GLY A 544 -11.67 13.96 53.14
CA GLY A 544 -12.61 14.98 53.61
C GLY A 544 -12.24 16.40 53.24
N THR A 545 -11.16 16.64 52.51
CA THR A 545 -10.74 18.00 52.08
C THR A 545 -11.77 18.62 51.15
N THR A 546 -12.20 19.81 51.52
CA THR A 546 -13.05 20.69 50.69
C THR A 546 -12.28 21.93 50.29
N TYR A 547 -12.54 22.41 49.10
CA TYR A 547 -11.91 23.60 48.51
C TYR A 547 -12.97 24.69 48.31
N PHE A 548 -12.58 25.94 48.50
CA PHE A 548 -13.42 27.10 48.31
C PHE A 548 -12.60 28.28 47.83
N GLN A 549 -13.25 29.38 47.42
CA GLN A 549 -12.55 30.57 46.93
C GLN A 549 -11.67 31.19 48.01
N GLY A 550 -10.40 31.41 47.66
CA GLY A 550 -9.38 31.96 48.59
C GLY A 550 -9.65 33.41 48.97
N LYS A 551 -9.08 33.85 50.10
CA LYS A 551 -9.23 35.20 50.63
C LYS A 551 -8.80 36.27 49.62
N LYS A 552 -7.71 36.09 48.88
CA LYS A 552 -7.25 37.02 47.83
C LYS A 552 -8.26 37.26 46.72
N MET A 553 -9.14 36.28 46.47
CA MET A 553 -10.21 36.45 45.48
C MET A 553 -11.39 37.24 46.02
N LYS A 554 -11.69 37.11 47.32
CA LYS A 554 -12.78 37.86 47.96
C LYS A 554 -12.47 39.36 48.11
N GLU A 555 -11.20 39.69 48.33
CA GLU A 555 -10.74 41.08 48.47
C GLU A 555 -10.63 41.82 47.13
N ASN A 556 -10.51 41.13 46.00
CA ASN A 556 -10.40 41.70 44.65
C ASN A 556 -11.63 41.37 43.77
N SER A 557 -12.80 41.18 44.36
CA SER A 557 -14.01 40.71 43.62
C SER A 557 -14.43 41.68 42.50
N GLU A 558 -14.25 42.97 42.64
CA GLU A 558 -14.51 43.97 41.58
C GLU A 558 -13.54 43.90 40.41
N PHE A 559 -12.26 43.68 40.68
CA PHE A 559 -11.24 43.51 39.64
C PHE A 559 -11.48 42.24 38.84
N PHE A 560 -11.79 41.14 39.53
CA PHE A 560 -12.09 39.86 38.86
C PHE A 560 -13.42 39.89 38.10
N SER A 561 -14.45 40.51 38.60
CA SER A 561 -15.71 40.73 37.88
C SER A 561 -15.49 41.52 36.59
N ARG A 562 -14.58 42.49 36.61
CA ARG A 562 -14.21 43.31 35.46
C ARG A 562 -13.36 42.54 34.45
N VAL A 563 -12.41 41.73 34.91
CA VAL A 563 -11.63 40.81 34.04
C VAL A 563 -12.52 39.73 33.43
N MET A 564 -13.48 39.21 34.20
CA MET A 564 -14.50 38.26 33.71
C MET A 564 -15.38 38.90 32.64
N GLN A 565 -15.84 40.13 32.85
CA GLN A 565 -16.66 40.86 31.88
C GLN A 565 -15.88 41.17 30.60
N LEU A 566 -14.61 41.58 30.70
CA LEU A 566 -13.74 41.81 29.56
C LEU A 566 -13.43 40.52 28.79
N GLY A 567 -13.20 39.41 29.48
CA GLY A 567 -13.01 38.09 28.85
C GLY A 567 -14.28 37.59 28.14
N LEU A 568 -15.46 37.82 28.73
CA LEU A 568 -16.76 37.51 28.12
C LEU A 568 -17.07 38.38 26.90
N GLU A 569 -16.72 39.67 26.95
CA GLU A 569 -16.88 40.57 25.80
C GLU A 569 -15.91 40.21 24.66
N GLU A 570 -14.70 39.77 24.99
CA GLU A 570 -13.73 39.31 24.00
C GLU A 570 -14.12 37.96 23.38
N MET A 571 -14.68 37.03 24.16
CA MET A 571 -15.27 35.79 23.66
C MET A 571 -16.51 36.06 22.79
N LYS A 572 -17.37 37.01 23.16
CA LYS A 572 -18.49 37.48 22.32
C LYS A 572 -18.01 38.08 21.00
N LYS A 573 -16.96 38.87 21.00
CA LYS A 573 -16.35 39.46 19.78
C LYS A 573 -15.72 38.42 18.87
N ARG A 574 -15.25 37.31 19.43
CA ARG A 574 -14.68 36.17 18.67
C ARG A 574 -15.73 35.15 18.23
N GLY A 575 -17.02 35.32 18.57
CA GLY A 575 -18.07 34.35 18.22
C GLY A 575 -17.98 33.02 18.98
N GLU A 576 -17.29 32.99 20.11
CA GLU A 576 -17.00 31.78 20.90
C GLU A 576 -18.00 31.56 22.06
N TYR A 577 -19.16 32.23 22.05
CA TYR A 577 -20.17 32.12 23.09
C TYR A 577 -21.22 31.07 22.71
N PRO A 578 -21.39 30.01 23.50
CA PRO A 578 -22.57 29.16 23.34
C PRO A 578 -23.82 29.92 23.77
N VAL A 579 -24.84 29.95 22.89
CA VAL A 579 -26.22 30.42 23.21
C VAL A 579 -26.91 29.38 24.05
#